data_3a6bbf83099414f4b01881b009a60c9e
#
_entry.id   3a6bbf83099414f4b01881b009a60c9e
#
_cell.length_a   1.000
_cell.length_b   1.000
_cell.length_c   1.000
_cell.angle_alpha   90.00
_cell.angle_beta   90.00
_cell.angle_gamma   90.00
#
_symmetry.space_group_name_H-M   'P 1'
#
loop_
_entity.id
_entity.type
_entity.pdbx_description
1 polymer ?
#
loop_
_entity_poly.entity_id
_entity_poly.type
_entity_poly.pdbx_seq_one_letter_code
_entity_poly.pdbx_strand_id
1 'polypeptide(L)'
;MQKKSSEEKFWDWFSDYSQKISAVEDLSDARLHKLLDPLSKYLHDYCEGLVFEIGYDKETRTFELVISADGNKALFPAVERLVYAASPVRQWKITAFRQPKGRNYTIEYNGYHFDSDKVFFIPINNADNSVPIDIEVVYPDYKEENRNTFLGGTFLLLDALLGEKCTELDLAYINVSKQPDTVGDCKYYSLSMLKSYLDSRKKQID
;
A
#
# COMPACT_ATOMS: atom_id res chain seq x y z
N MET A 1 -7.86 38.18 -9.35
CA MET A 1 -7.54 36.79 -9.68
C MET A 1 -7.32 36.02 -8.39
N GLN A 2 -8.07 34.97 -8.16
CA GLN A 2 -7.91 34.12 -6.97
C GLN A 2 -6.59 33.35 -7.11
N LYS A 3 -5.79 33.29 -6.06
CA LYS A 3 -4.52 32.57 -6.06
C LYS A 3 -4.80 31.07 -6.05
N LYS A 4 -4.30 30.31 -7.06
CA LYS A 4 -4.45 28.85 -7.11
C LYS A 4 -3.86 28.19 -5.87
N SER A 5 -4.53 27.13 -5.37
CA SER A 5 -4.01 26.30 -4.29
C SER A 5 -2.76 25.51 -4.73
N SER A 6 -2.07 24.88 -3.80
CA SER A 6 -0.93 24.00 -4.09
C SER A 6 -1.36 22.78 -4.90
N GLU A 7 -2.53 22.23 -4.58
CA GLU A 7 -3.13 21.09 -5.27
C GLU A 7 -3.47 21.45 -6.72
N GLU A 8 -4.14 22.58 -6.94
CA GLU A 8 -4.46 23.05 -8.30
C GLU A 8 -3.21 23.26 -9.14
N LYS A 9 -2.14 23.81 -8.58
CA LYS A 9 -0.86 23.98 -9.30
C LYS A 9 -0.23 22.64 -9.68
N PHE A 10 -0.27 21.64 -8.79
CA PHE A 10 0.23 20.30 -9.06
C PHE A 10 -0.53 19.68 -10.24
N TRP A 11 -1.87 19.73 -10.22
CA TRP A 11 -2.70 19.10 -11.25
C TRP A 11 -2.65 19.82 -12.59
N ASP A 12 -2.55 21.14 -12.62
CA ASP A 12 -2.30 21.89 -13.85
C ASP A 12 -1.00 21.43 -14.52
N TRP A 13 0.07 21.36 -13.74
CA TRP A 13 1.36 20.88 -14.22
C TRP A 13 1.28 19.41 -14.67
N PHE A 14 0.67 18.55 -13.87
CA PHE A 14 0.56 17.12 -14.18
C PHE A 14 -0.27 16.87 -15.46
N SER A 15 -1.35 17.61 -15.66
CA SER A 15 -2.18 17.50 -16.87
C SER A 15 -1.37 17.68 -18.15
N ASP A 16 -0.48 18.68 -18.17
CA ASP A 16 0.39 18.93 -19.31
C ASP A 16 1.52 17.89 -19.39
N TYR A 17 2.10 17.55 -18.24
CA TYR A 17 3.27 16.66 -18.17
C TYR A 17 2.93 15.19 -18.43
N SER A 18 1.76 14.74 -18.03
CA SER A 18 1.28 13.36 -18.15
C SER A 18 1.34 12.81 -19.59
N GLN A 19 1.19 13.68 -20.58
CA GLN A 19 1.28 13.31 -22.00
C GLN A 19 2.67 12.75 -22.37
N LYS A 20 3.74 13.24 -21.74
CA LYS A 20 5.10 12.74 -21.97
C LYS A 20 5.29 11.34 -21.42
N ILE A 21 4.69 11.04 -20.26
CA ILE A 21 4.70 9.71 -19.65
C ILE A 21 3.86 8.75 -20.49
N SER A 22 2.66 9.19 -20.92
CA SER A 22 1.75 8.38 -21.73
C SER A 22 2.27 8.07 -23.14
N ALA A 23 3.28 8.78 -23.60
CA ALA A 23 3.94 8.49 -24.88
C ALA A 23 4.93 7.31 -24.81
N VAL A 24 5.23 6.80 -23.60
CA VAL A 24 6.08 5.64 -23.38
C VAL A 24 5.18 4.40 -23.28
N GLU A 25 5.26 3.52 -24.26
CA GLU A 25 4.40 2.32 -24.33
C GLU A 25 4.83 1.21 -23.38
N ASP A 26 6.09 1.23 -22.91
CA ASP A 26 6.65 0.20 -22.03
C ASP A 26 7.17 0.81 -20.73
N LEU A 27 6.54 0.45 -19.61
CA LEU A 27 6.95 0.90 -18.27
C LEU A 27 8.35 0.40 -17.84
N SER A 28 8.89 -0.61 -18.51
CA SER A 28 10.27 -1.10 -18.28
C SER A 28 11.34 -0.27 -19.01
N ASP A 29 10.94 0.69 -19.85
CA ASP A 29 11.86 1.53 -20.60
C ASP A 29 12.69 2.42 -19.64
N ALA A 30 14.03 2.34 -19.74
CA ALA A 30 14.93 3.15 -18.92
C ALA A 30 14.69 4.68 -19.10
N ARG A 31 14.10 5.12 -20.19
CA ARG A 31 13.72 6.52 -20.43
C ARG A 31 12.60 6.95 -19.47
N LEU A 32 11.74 6.02 -19.05
CA LEU A 32 10.65 6.31 -18.12
C LEU A 32 11.18 6.85 -16.79
N HIS A 33 12.25 6.27 -16.24
CA HIS A 33 12.83 6.76 -14.99
C HIS A 33 13.15 8.25 -15.03
N LYS A 34 13.76 8.73 -16.13
CA LYS A 34 14.04 10.16 -16.31
C LYS A 34 12.78 11.02 -16.44
N LEU A 35 11.69 10.45 -16.96
CA LEU A 35 10.41 11.14 -17.04
C LEU A 35 9.67 11.17 -15.69
N LEU A 36 10.05 10.32 -14.74
CA LEU A 36 9.46 10.30 -13.41
C LEU A 36 10.14 11.26 -12.42
N ASP A 37 11.39 11.68 -12.67
CA ASP A 37 12.11 12.63 -11.82
C ASP A 37 11.36 13.95 -11.59
N PRO A 38 10.80 14.62 -12.62
CA PRO A 38 10.00 15.82 -12.40
C PRO A 38 8.73 15.56 -11.57
N LEU A 39 8.06 14.41 -11.76
CA LEU A 39 6.88 14.05 -10.98
C LEU A 39 7.24 13.87 -9.50
N SER A 40 8.35 13.16 -9.21
CA SER A 40 8.88 13.03 -7.87
C SER A 40 9.15 14.40 -7.23
N LYS A 41 9.81 15.29 -7.97
CA LYS A 41 10.11 16.64 -7.48
C LYS A 41 8.84 17.45 -7.18
N TYR A 42 7.88 17.51 -8.11
CA TYR A 42 6.65 18.29 -7.91
C TYR A 42 5.79 17.73 -6.77
N LEU A 43 5.76 16.41 -6.59
CA LEU A 43 5.08 15.78 -5.47
C LEU A 43 5.77 16.13 -4.14
N HIS A 44 7.10 16.08 -4.10
CA HIS A 44 7.90 16.46 -2.94
C HIS A 44 7.75 17.96 -2.59
N ASP A 45 7.74 18.83 -3.61
CA ASP A 45 7.51 20.28 -3.44
C ASP A 45 6.09 20.57 -2.91
N TYR A 46 5.08 19.72 -3.23
CA TYR A 46 3.75 19.80 -2.65
C TYR A 46 3.74 19.36 -1.19
N CYS A 47 4.28 18.18 -0.89
CA CYS A 47 4.37 17.65 0.46
C CYS A 47 5.52 16.64 0.54
N GLU A 48 6.55 16.98 1.32
CA GLU A 48 7.69 16.10 1.57
C GLU A 48 7.23 14.77 2.20
N GLY A 49 7.80 13.66 1.73
CA GLY A 49 7.49 12.31 2.21
C GLY A 49 6.36 11.62 1.46
N LEU A 50 5.65 12.29 0.55
CA LEU A 50 4.76 11.60 -0.37
C LEU A 50 5.55 10.88 -1.46
N VAL A 51 5.06 9.70 -1.81
CA VAL A 51 5.58 8.89 -2.92
C VAL A 51 4.47 8.59 -3.92
N PHE A 52 4.83 8.05 -5.08
CA PHE A 52 3.86 7.65 -6.10
C PHE A 52 4.24 6.32 -6.72
N GLU A 53 3.23 5.65 -7.28
CA GLU A 53 3.39 4.50 -8.16
C GLU A 53 2.66 4.77 -9.47
N ILE A 54 3.21 4.24 -10.58
CA ILE A 54 2.53 4.28 -11.88
C ILE A 54 2.26 2.87 -12.34
N GLY A 55 0.98 2.59 -12.60
CA GLY A 55 0.50 1.39 -13.26
C GLY A 55 0.05 1.67 -14.69
N TYR A 56 0.01 0.63 -15.52
CA TYR A 56 -0.60 0.69 -16.85
C TYR A 56 -1.44 -0.56 -17.09
N ASP A 57 -2.71 -0.33 -17.34
CA ASP A 57 -3.65 -1.36 -17.76
C ASP A 57 -3.67 -1.44 -19.29
N LYS A 58 -3.16 -2.56 -19.83
CA LYS A 58 -3.06 -2.79 -21.28
C LYS A 58 -4.42 -3.00 -21.95
N GLU A 59 -5.42 -3.50 -21.22
CA GLU A 59 -6.75 -3.77 -21.75
C GLU A 59 -7.51 -2.46 -21.96
N THR A 60 -7.53 -1.60 -20.95
CA THR A 60 -8.22 -0.31 -21.00
C THR A 60 -7.35 0.81 -21.57
N ARG A 61 -6.05 0.58 -21.75
CA ARG A 61 -5.03 1.58 -22.14
C ARG A 61 -5.03 2.79 -21.20
N THR A 62 -5.18 2.52 -19.90
CA THR A 62 -5.28 3.55 -18.89
C THR A 62 -4.07 3.47 -17.96
N PHE A 63 -3.43 4.60 -17.73
CA PHE A 63 -2.42 4.76 -16.69
C PHE A 63 -3.11 4.94 -15.33
N GLU A 64 -2.49 4.45 -14.28
CA GLU A 64 -2.90 4.75 -12.91
C GLU A 64 -1.75 5.47 -12.20
N LEU A 65 -2.06 6.62 -11.59
CA LEU A 65 -1.18 7.31 -10.67
C LEU A 65 -1.72 7.10 -9.25
N VAL A 66 -0.98 6.34 -8.45
CA VAL A 66 -1.24 6.17 -7.03
C VAL A 66 -0.40 7.17 -6.26
N ILE A 67 -1.02 7.98 -5.42
CA ILE A 67 -0.34 8.87 -4.47
C ILE A 67 -0.37 8.19 -3.10
N SER A 68 0.79 7.96 -2.51
CA SER A 68 0.94 7.22 -1.26
C SER A 68 1.69 8.07 -0.22
N ALA A 69 1.37 7.85 1.04
CA ALA A 69 2.07 8.41 2.20
C ALA A 69 3.17 7.47 2.72
N ASP A 70 3.38 6.34 2.04
CA ASP A 70 4.35 5.29 2.42
C ASP A 70 4.24 4.86 3.89
N GLY A 71 2.99 4.68 4.34
CA GLY A 71 2.64 4.29 5.72
C GLY A 71 2.69 5.42 6.75
N ASN A 72 3.02 6.66 6.37
CA ASN A 72 3.03 7.78 7.30
C ASN A 72 1.64 8.39 7.48
N LYS A 73 0.95 8.00 8.55
CA LYS A 73 -0.42 8.49 8.88
C LYS A 73 -0.54 10.01 8.93
N ALA A 74 0.53 10.72 9.33
CA ALA A 74 0.50 12.18 9.41
C ALA A 74 0.34 12.84 8.03
N LEU A 75 0.69 12.13 6.96
CA LEU A 75 0.59 12.60 5.57
C LEU A 75 -0.73 12.20 4.88
N PHE A 76 -1.55 11.36 5.49
CA PHE A 76 -2.84 10.93 4.90
C PHE A 76 -3.73 12.11 4.48
N PRO A 77 -3.91 13.15 5.30
CA PRO A 77 -4.69 14.32 4.88
C PRO A 77 -4.11 15.03 3.65
N ALA A 78 -2.79 15.01 3.45
CA ALA A 78 -2.16 15.61 2.28
C ALA A 78 -2.45 14.79 1.01
N VAL A 79 -2.36 13.45 1.10
CA VAL A 79 -2.76 12.53 0.00
C VAL A 79 -4.22 12.76 -0.38
N GLU A 80 -5.12 12.76 0.61
CA GLU A 80 -6.56 12.91 0.39
C GLU A 80 -6.91 14.26 -0.26
N ARG A 81 -6.34 15.36 0.22
CA ARG A 81 -6.57 16.70 -0.38
C ARG A 81 -6.05 16.76 -1.80
N LEU A 82 -4.83 16.23 -2.06
CA LEU A 82 -4.26 16.25 -3.39
C LEU A 82 -5.15 15.49 -4.37
N VAL A 83 -5.51 14.24 -4.04
CA VAL A 83 -6.32 13.40 -4.92
C VAL A 83 -7.74 13.93 -5.08
N TYR A 84 -8.35 14.47 -4.01
CA TYR A 84 -9.68 15.08 -4.09
C TYR A 84 -9.73 16.30 -5.04
N ALA A 85 -8.64 17.06 -5.11
CA ALA A 85 -8.53 18.22 -6.00
C ALA A 85 -8.18 17.85 -7.46
N ALA A 86 -7.97 16.57 -7.76
CA ALA A 86 -7.62 16.13 -9.11
C ALA A 86 -8.79 16.35 -10.08
N SER A 87 -8.54 17.11 -11.14
CA SER A 87 -9.43 17.14 -12.30
C SER A 87 -9.18 15.91 -13.16
N PRO A 88 -10.17 15.46 -13.96
CA PRO A 88 -9.97 14.35 -14.88
C PRO A 88 -8.80 14.59 -15.83
N VAL A 89 -7.83 13.69 -15.86
CA VAL A 89 -6.70 13.70 -16.80
C VAL A 89 -6.91 12.59 -17.81
N ARG A 90 -6.81 12.91 -19.09
CA ARG A 90 -7.07 11.95 -20.18
C ARG A 90 -6.16 10.74 -20.06
N GLN A 91 -6.75 9.53 -20.09
CA GLN A 91 -6.07 8.24 -19.99
C GLN A 91 -5.39 7.98 -18.62
N TRP A 92 -5.73 8.77 -17.60
CA TRP A 92 -5.20 8.58 -16.25
C TRP A 92 -6.31 8.37 -15.24
N LYS A 93 -6.12 7.37 -14.38
CA LYS A 93 -6.84 7.17 -13.13
C LYS A 93 -5.96 7.65 -12.00
N ILE A 94 -6.49 8.52 -11.16
CA ILE A 94 -5.79 9.04 -9.98
C ILE A 94 -6.35 8.33 -8.75
N THR A 95 -5.49 7.73 -7.97
CA THR A 95 -5.87 6.90 -6.82
C THR A 95 -5.12 7.36 -5.56
N ALA A 96 -5.86 7.57 -4.47
CA ALA A 96 -5.26 7.81 -3.16
C ALA A 96 -4.90 6.48 -2.52
N PHE A 97 -3.70 6.37 -2.00
CA PHE A 97 -3.16 5.22 -1.31
C PHE A 97 -3.05 3.95 -2.18
N ARG A 98 -2.15 3.06 -1.83
CA ARG A 98 -2.10 1.72 -2.41
C ARG A 98 -3.39 0.98 -2.07
N GLN A 99 -4.08 0.50 -3.10
CA GLN A 99 -5.35 -0.21 -2.95
C GLN A 99 -5.12 -1.71 -2.77
N PRO A 100 -6.02 -2.43 -2.05
CA PRO A 100 -5.90 -3.87 -1.90
C PRO A 100 -5.98 -4.57 -3.28
N LYS A 101 -5.10 -5.55 -3.48
CA LYS A 101 -4.99 -6.34 -4.73
C LYS A 101 -5.76 -7.65 -4.68
N GLY A 102 -6.30 -8.02 -3.52
CA GLY A 102 -7.10 -9.24 -3.33
C GLY A 102 -6.59 -10.15 -2.22
N ARG A 103 -7.29 -11.26 -1.99
CA ARG A 103 -7.02 -12.16 -0.86
C ARG A 103 -5.79 -13.06 -1.08
N ASN A 104 -5.66 -13.62 -2.29
CA ASN A 104 -4.63 -14.59 -2.63
C ASN A 104 -3.53 -13.87 -3.39
N TYR A 105 -2.59 -13.36 -2.65
CA TYR A 105 -1.52 -12.56 -3.21
C TYR A 105 -0.15 -13.10 -2.82
N THR A 106 0.75 -13.12 -3.80
CA THR A 106 2.13 -13.57 -3.62
C THR A 106 3.06 -12.45 -4.05
N ILE A 107 4.07 -12.19 -3.26
CA ILE A 107 5.14 -11.24 -3.58
C ILE A 107 6.50 -11.93 -3.48
N GLU A 108 7.47 -11.40 -4.20
CA GLU A 108 8.88 -11.72 -4.03
C GLU A 108 9.60 -10.49 -3.46
N TYR A 109 10.36 -10.69 -2.39
CA TYR A 109 11.12 -9.64 -1.74
C TYR A 109 12.44 -10.18 -1.19
N ASN A 110 13.56 -9.61 -1.60
CA ASN A 110 14.91 -10.01 -1.21
C ASN A 110 15.18 -11.52 -1.35
N GLY A 111 14.66 -12.14 -2.42
CA GLY A 111 14.85 -13.57 -2.72
C GLY A 111 13.94 -14.52 -1.94
N TYR A 112 12.99 -13.99 -1.17
CA TYR A 112 11.97 -14.77 -0.48
C TYR A 112 10.60 -14.60 -1.15
N HIS A 113 9.81 -15.69 -1.15
CA HIS A 113 8.42 -15.70 -1.62
C HIS A 113 7.47 -15.62 -0.44
N PHE A 114 6.59 -14.62 -0.46
CA PHE A 114 5.57 -14.39 0.57
C PHE A 114 4.20 -14.67 -0.05
N ASP A 115 3.60 -15.79 0.35
CA ASP A 115 2.31 -16.28 -0.17
C ASP A 115 1.27 -16.18 0.96
N SER A 116 0.27 -15.32 0.78
CA SER A 116 -0.74 -15.04 1.81
C SER A 116 -1.54 -16.27 2.25
N ASP A 117 -1.61 -17.33 1.43
CA ASP A 117 -2.31 -18.56 1.78
C ASP A 117 -1.44 -19.51 2.61
N LYS A 118 -0.10 -19.36 2.58
CA LYS A 118 0.86 -20.19 3.31
C LYS A 118 1.41 -19.52 4.56
N VAL A 119 1.09 -18.26 4.77
CA VAL A 119 1.49 -17.47 5.94
C VAL A 119 0.30 -17.32 6.86
N PHE A 120 0.55 -17.35 8.16
CA PHE A 120 -0.52 -17.26 9.16
C PHE A 120 -0.31 -16.06 10.07
N PHE A 121 -1.39 -15.61 10.70
CA PHE A 121 -1.30 -14.60 11.74
C PHE A 121 -1.99 -15.06 13.02
N ILE A 122 -1.50 -14.54 14.13
CA ILE A 122 -2.05 -14.71 15.48
C ILE A 122 -2.43 -13.31 15.97
N PRO A 123 -3.71 -13.05 16.28
CA PRO A 123 -4.10 -11.81 16.95
C PRO A 123 -3.54 -11.77 18.37
N ILE A 124 -2.91 -10.66 18.76
CA ILE A 124 -2.35 -10.45 20.09
C ILE A 124 -3.24 -9.44 20.84
N ASN A 125 -3.44 -9.65 22.17
CA ASN A 125 -4.12 -8.70 23.06
C ASN A 125 -5.49 -8.18 22.59
N ASN A 126 -6.35 -9.09 22.12
CA ASN A 126 -7.62 -8.74 21.47
C ASN A 126 -8.85 -8.99 22.35
N ALA A 127 -8.80 -8.66 23.64
CA ALA A 127 -9.87 -8.96 24.59
C ALA A 127 -11.18 -8.20 24.31
N ASP A 128 -11.12 -7.03 23.70
CA ASP A 128 -12.26 -6.12 23.53
C ASP A 128 -12.87 -6.05 22.12
N ASN A 129 -12.38 -6.91 21.20
CA ASN A 129 -12.79 -6.91 19.77
C ASN A 129 -12.59 -5.58 19.01
N SER A 130 -11.80 -4.65 19.56
CA SER A 130 -11.54 -3.35 18.91
C SER A 130 -10.57 -3.45 17.73
N VAL A 131 -10.52 -2.40 16.92
CA VAL A 131 -9.41 -2.07 16.00
C VAL A 131 -8.82 -0.72 16.44
N PRO A 132 -7.52 -0.48 16.26
CA PRO A 132 -6.52 -1.35 15.63
C PRO A 132 -6.14 -2.55 16.49
N ILE A 133 -5.67 -3.63 15.83
CA ILE A 133 -5.22 -4.86 16.50
C ILE A 133 -3.71 -5.05 16.38
N ASP A 134 -3.15 -5.79 17.33
CA ASP A 134 -1.78 -6.32 17.25
C ASP A 134 -1.80 -7.71 16.61
N ILE A 135 -0.84 -7.98 15.74
CA ILE A 135 -0.68 -9.29 15.11
C ILE A 135 0.76 -9.80 15.16
N GLU A 136 0.88 -11.09 15.34
CA GLU A 136 2.10 -11.85 15.07
C GLU A 136 1.92 -12.59 13.76
N VAL A 137 2.77 -12.31 12.75
CA VAL A 137 2.77 -13.03 11.48
C VAL A 137 3.83 -14.13 11.55
N VAL A 138 3.41 -15.38 11.33
CA VAL A 138 4.26 -16.55 11.51
C VAL A 138 4.58 -17.23 10.20
N TYR A 139 5.85 -17.53 10.02
CA TYR A 139 6.41 -18.12 8.81
C TYR A 139 7.07 -19.47 9.09
N PRO A 140 6.83 -20.51 8.26
CA PRO A 140 7.53 -21.79 8.40
C PRO A 140 9.05 -21.65 8.28
N ASP A 141 9.49 -20.85 7.33
CA ASP A 141 10.91 -20.70 6.96
C ASP A 141 11.59 -19.48 7.63
N TYR A 142 10.97 -18.89 8.65
CA TYR A 142 11.54 -17.75 9.36
C TYR A 142 12.87 -18.09 10.03
N LYS A 143 13.82 -17.16 9.88
CA LYS A 143 15.09 -17.15 10.60
C LYS A 143 15.33 -15.77 11.17
N GLU A 144 15.78 -15.71 12.42
CA GLU A 144 16.00 -14.44 13.13
C GLU A 144 17.01 -13.52 12.43
N GLU A 145 18.03 -14.09 11.79
CA GLU A 145 19.03 -13.38 10.99
C GLU A 145 18.42 -12.60 9.81
N ASN A 146 17.25 -13.04 9.33
CA ASN A 146 16.52 -12.44 8.21
C ASN A 146 15.28 -11.65 8.63
N ARG A 147 15.16 -11.35 9.93
CA ARG A 147 13.98 -10.69 10.51
C ARG A 147 13.54 -9.44 9.73
N ASN A 148 14.47 -8.59 9.34
CA ASN A 148 14.16 -7.36 8.60
C ASN A 148 13.59 -7.65 7.20
N THR A 149 14.06 -8.69 6.54
CA THR A 149 13.51 -9.15 5.25
C THR A 149 12.09 -9.68 5.41
N PHE A 150 11.85 -10.51 6.43
CA PHE A 150 10.50 -11.01 6.70
C PHE A 150 9.54 -9.90 7.10
N LEU A 151 9.98 -8.95 7.92
CA LEU A 151 9.16 -7.80 8.31
C LEU A 151 8.83 -6.91 7.10
N GLY A 152 9.82 -6.58 6.28
CA GLY A 152 9.60 -5.79 5.05
C GLY A 152 8.67 -6.47 4.06
N GLY A 153 8.87 -7.79 3.79
CA GLY A 153 7.97 -8.58 2.96
C GLY A 153 6.56 -8.67 3.55
N THR A 154 6.42 -8.73 4.88
CA THR A 154 5.13 -8.70 5.56
C THR A 154 4.39 -7.39 5.30
N PHE A 155 5.02 -6.24 5.45
CA PHE A 155 4.37 -4.95 5.17
C PHE A 155 3.89 -4.85 3.74
N LEU A 156 4.71 -5.25 2.77
CA LEU A 156 4.31 -5.27 1.35
C LEU A 156 3.12 -6.21 1.10
N LEU A 157 3.10 -7.37 1.77
CA LEU A 157 2.01 -8.32 1.65
C LEU A 157 0.72 -7.78 2.31
N LEU A 158 0.83 -7.14 3.47
CA LEU A 158 -0.31 -6.50 4.15
C LEU A 158 -0.91 -5.37 3.31
N ASP A 159 -0.09 -4.52 2.71
CA ASP A 159 -0.55 -3.48 1.79
C ASP A 159 -1.28 -4.07 0.59
N ALA A 160 -0.79 -5.20 0.05
CA ALA A 160 -1.46 -5.88 -1.04
C ALA A 160 -2.81 -6.51 -0.62
N LEU A 161 -2.94 -6.96 0.62
CA LEU A 161 -4.17 -7.61 1.13
C LEU A 161 -5.21 -6.60 1.64
N LEU A 162 -4.76 -5.55 2.33
CA LEU A 162 -5.61 -4.60 3.05
C LEU A 162 -5.71 -3.24 2.36
N GLY A 163 -4.70 -2.89 1.57
CA GLY A 163 -4.43 -1.53 1.14
C GLY A 163 -3.74 -0.70 2.23
N GLU A 164 -2.92 0.27 1.82
CA GLU A 164 -2.10 1.10 2.71
C GLU A 164 -2.90 1.70 3.88
N LYS A 165 -4.07 2.28 3.59
CA LYS A 165 -4.86 2.95 4.62
C LYS A 165 -5.37 2.00 5.70
N CYS A 166 -5.84 0.81 5.32
CA CYS A 166 -6.28 -0.21 6.27
C CYS A 166 -5.11 -0.81 7.05
N THR A 167 -3.99 -1.10 6.38
CA THR A 167 -2.78 -1.60 7.05
C THR A 167 -2.38 -0.67 8.19
N GLU A 168 -2.37 0.62 7.95
CA GLU A 168 -1.94 1.61 8.92
C GLU A 168 -2.97 1.93 10.01
N LEU A 169 -4.26 1.90 9.71
CA LEU A 169 -5.30 2.31 10.66
C LEU A 169 -5.86 1.13 11.45
N ASP A 170 -5.87 -0.08 10.90
CA ASP A 170 -6.49 -1.25 11.51
C ASP A 170 -5.49 -2.17 12.22
N LEU A 171 -4.17 -1.96 12.00
CA LEU A 171 -3.10 -2.67 12.68
C LEU A 171 -2.28 -1.69 13.54
N ALA A 172 -2.04 -2.03 14.80
CA ALA A 172 -1.26 -1.20 15.72
C ALA A 172 0.18 -1.70 15.84
N TYR A 173 0.37 -3.01 16.02
CA TYR A 173 1.67 -3.64 16.12
C TYR A 173 1.73 -4.87 15.23
N ILE A 174 2.82 -4.99 14.48
CA ILE A 174 3.08 -6.12 13.60
C ILE A 174 4.44 -6.69 13.96
N ASN A 175 4.45 -7.97 14.33
CA ASN A 175 5.69 -8.71 14.55
C ASN A 175 5.76 -9.91 13.61
N VAL A 176 6.95 -10.45 13.43
CA VAL A 176 7.21 -11.65 12.63
C VAL A 176 8.01 -12.66 13.43
N SER A 177 7.65 -13.94 13.31
CA SER A 177 8.38 -15.01 13.97
C SER A 177 8.27 -16.35 13.24
N LYS A 178 9.00 -17.35 13.75
CA LYS A 178 8.90 -18.71 13.25
C LYS A 178 7.56 -19.32 13.65
N GLN A 179 6.92 -20.00 12.73
CA GLN A 179 5.73 -20.79 13.03
C GLN A 179 6.09 -21.89 14.06
N PRO A 180 5.38 -21.98 15.19
CA PRO A 180 5.62 -23.04 16.15
C PRO A 180 5.37 -24.43 15.58
N ASP A 181 6.20 -25.40 15.96
CA ASP A 181 6.08 -26.81 15.50
C ASP A 181 4.81 -27.50 16.03
N THR A 182 4.23 -26.97 17.13
CA THR A 182 2.97 -27.45 17.71
C THR A 182 1.98 -26.32 17.84
N VAL A 183 0.77 -26.55 17.34
CA VAL A 183 -0.36 -25.65 17.54
C VAL A 183 -0.86 -25.88 18.96
N GLY A 184 -0.40 -25.06 19.92
CA GLY A 184 -0.99 -25.01 21.27
C GLY A 184 -2.43 -24.44 21.21
N ASP A 185 -2.91 -23.84 22.30
CA ASP A 185 -4.23 -23.20 22.36
C ASP A 185 -4.37 -21.92 21.51
N CYS A 186 -3.32 -21.53 20.78
CA CYS A 186 -3.34 -20.34 19.92
C CYS A 186 -4.08 -20.60 18.62
N LYS A 187 -5.06 -19.75 18.29
CA LYS A 187 -5.74 -19.80 17.00
C LYS A 187 -4.88 -19.13 15.94
N TYR A 188 -4.49 -19.91 14.93
CA TYR A 188 -3.85 -19.44 13.71
C TYR A 188 -4.90 -19.18 12.63
N TYR A 189 -4.77 -18.06 11.95
CA TYR A 189 -5.60 -17.72 10.79
C TYR A 189 -4.69 -17.55 9.58
N SER A 190 -5.10 -18.05 8.41
CA SER A 190 -4.40 -17.72 7.18
C SER A 190 -4.36 -16.20 6.98
N LEU A 191 -3.23 -15.65 6.56
CA LEU A 191 -3.08 -14.21 6.35
C LEU A 191 -4.04 -13.69 5.28
N SER A 192 -4.41 -14.52 4.29
CA SER A 192 -5.44 -14.22 3.28
C SER A 192 -6.83 -13.94 3.88
N MET A 193 -7.08 -14.34 5.14
CA MET A 193 -8.32 -14.09 5.86
C MET A 193 -8.32 -12.79 6.68
N LEU A 194 -7.17 -12.10 6.78
CA LEU A 194 -6.99 -10.96 7.67
C LEU A 194 -8.00 -9.84 7.41
N LYS A 195 -8.26 -9.50 6.13
CA LYS A 195 -9.27 -8.50 5.78
C LYS A 195 -10.65 -8.86 6.33
N SER A 196 -11.08 -10.10 6.13
CA SER A 196 -12.39 -10.57 6.64
C SER A 196 -12.45 -10.59 8.17
N TYR A 197 -11.33 -10.91 8.80
CA TYR A 197 -11.20 -10.89 10.26
C TYR A 197 -11.37 -9.46 10.81
N LEU A 198 -10.68 -8.46 10.22
CA LEU A 198 -10.80 -7.05 10.60
C LEU A 198 -12.22 -6.51 10.37
N ASP A 199 -12.82 -6.81 9.21
CA ASP A 199 -14.17 -6.37 8.87
C ASP A 199 -15.23 -6.95 9.83
N SER A 200 -15.03 -8.18 10.31
CA SER A 200 -15.93 -8.78 11.30
C SER A 200 -15.88 -8.09 12.66
N ARG A 201 -14.70 -7.58 13.04
CA ARG A 201 -14.52 -6.83 14.29
C ARG A 201 -15.16 -5.45 14.24
N LYS A 202 -14.98 -4.73 13.13
CA LYS A 202 -15.61 -3.41 12.93
C LYS A 202 -17.14 -3.46 13.03
N LYS A 203 -17.77 -4.53 12.53
CA LYS A 203 -19.24 -4.72 12.59
C LYS A 203 -19.78 -5.04 13.99
N GLN A 204 -18.95 -5.40 14.94
CA GLN A 204 -19.38 -5.68 16.33
C GLN A 204 -19.38 -4.42 17.20
N ILE A 205 -18.83 -3.32 16.70
CA ILE A 205 -18.72 -2.04 17.41
C ILE A 205 -19.85 -1.08 17.04
N ASP A 206 -20.49 -1.28 15.88
CA ASP A 206 -21.69 -0.55 15.43
C ASP A 206 -22.97 -1.19 15.99
#